data_b1ea0c919bc88be2e58548b01087999e
#
_entry.id   b1ea0c919bc88be2e58548b01087999e
#
_cell.length_a   1.000
_cell.length_b   1.000
_cell.length_c   1.000
_cell.angle_alpha   90.00
_cell.angle_beta   90.00
_cell.angle_gamma   90.00
#
_symmetry.space_group_name_H-M   'P 1'
#
loop_
_entity.id
_entity.type
_entity.pdbx_description
1 polymer ?
#
loop_
_entity_poly.entity_id
_entity_poly.type
_entity_poly.pdbx_seq_one_letter_code
_entity_poly.pdbx_strand_id
1 'polypeptide(L)'
;HDYLYTINNSEATQRLDSIMYNKTDTDKIYERFKIVHISDPHISAISTNNNYTNPINLKQSVTFANQSKLKINALIATGDFISNSSRKDAILFMESFTKHFYEGNHIPSFICTGNHDCNMIEKVSKNYISKEKIHSILFPKQTQTNQNYFYADIPNPQGGSIRIISLDMLDQPGTEYNTRIYAYYSQEQINWLGN
;
A
#
# COMPACT_ATOMS: atom_id res chain seq x y z
N HIS A 1 -16.32 8.68 8.98
CA HIS A 1 -14.85 8.49 8.99
C HIS A 1 -14.27 8.16 10.37
N ASP A 2 -15.05 8.23 11.44
CA ASP A 2 -14.56 8.08 12.83
C ASP A 2 -14.61 6.66 13.40
N TYR A 3 -14.98 5.68 12.61
CA TYR A 3 -15.23 4.32 13.13
C TYR A 3 -14.01 3.39 13.21
N LEU A 4 -12.88 3.77 12.65
CA LEU A 4 -11.69 2.89 12.60
C LEU A 4 -10.69 3.11 13.74
N TYR A 5 -10.84 4.13 14.56
CA TYR A 5 -9.78 4.58 15.47
C TYR A 5 -9.83 4.04 16.89
N THR A 6 -10.88 3.33 17.26
CA THR A 6 -11.07 2.87 18.66
C THR A 6 -11.25 1.37 18.83
N ILE A 7 -11.02 0.58 17.80
CA ILE A 7 -11.25 -0.86 17.92
C ILE A 7 -9.97 -1.54 18.36
N ASN A 8 -9.99 -2.11 19.57
CA ASN A 8 -9.00 -3.06 20.04
C ASN A 8 -8.90 -4.21 19.02
N ASN A 9 -7.70 -4.60 18.63
CA ASN A 9 -7.46 -5.58 17.57
C ASN A 9 -8.24 -6.90 17.76
N SER A 10 -8.40 -7.37 18.99
CA SER A 10 -9.17 -8.58 19.28
C SER A 10 -10.67 -8.39 19.01
N GLU A 11 -11.21 -7.22 19.33
CA GLU A 11 -12.63 -6.90 19.10
C GLU A 11 -12.92 -6.62 17.62
N ALA A 12 -12.00 -5.96 16.90
CA ALA A 12 -12.13 -5.74 15.47
C ALA A 12 -12.13 -7.07 14.71
N THR A 13 -11.22 -7.96 15.05
CA THR A 13 -11.14 -9.29 14.45
C THR A 13 -12.40 -10.11 14.75
N GLN A 14 -12.87 -10.12 16.00
CA GLN A 14 -14.10 -10.83 16.39
C GLN A 14 -15.34 -10.24 15.71
N ARG A 15 -15.41 -8.91 15.57
CA ARG A 15 -16.55 -8.23 14.97
C ARG A 15 -16.60 -8.42 13.46
N LEU A 16 -15.47 -8.35 12.77
CA LEU A 16 -15.36 -8.69 11.35
C LEU A 16 -15.65 -10.16 11.11
N ASP A 17 -15.09 -11.04 11.91
CA ASP A 17 -15.40 -12.46 11.86
C ASP A 17 -16.91 -12.68 12.06
N SER A 18 -17.57 -12.02 13.00
CA SER A 18 -19.01 -12.15 13.24
C SER A 18 -19.90 -11.60 12.11
N ILE A 19 -19.48 -10.53 11.45
CA ILE A 19 -20.18 -9.94 10.31
C ILE A 19 -20.03 -10.81 9.05
N MET A 20 -18.85 -11.40 8.86
CA MET A 20 -18.52 -12.20 7.70
C MET A 20 -19.01 -13.66 7.83
N TYR A 21 -19.23 -14.15 9.05
CA TYR A 21 -19.69 -15.50 9.35
C TYR A 21 -21.20 -15.53 9.61
N ASN A 22 -22.02 -15.36 8.59
CA ASN A 22 -23.37 -15.84 8.66
C ASN A 22 -23.34 -17.37 8.56
N LYS A 23 -23.80 -18.08 9.57
CA LYS A 23 -23.61 -19.52 9.83
C LYS A 23 -24.02 -20.50 8.70
N THR A 24 -24.67 -20.02 7.65
CA THR A 24 -25.21 -20.86 6.57
C THR A 24 -24.29 -20.97 5.34
N ASP A 25 -23.21 -20.15 5.24
CA ASP A 25 -22.33 -20.12 4.06
C ASP A 25 -20.84 -20.22 4.42
N THR A 26 -20.50 -20.69 5.62
CA THR A 26 -19.12 -20.68 6.14
C THR A 26 -18.13 -21.41 5.24
N ASP A 27 -18.49 -22.54 4.67
CA ASP A 27 -17.58 -23.32 3.83
C ASP A 27 -17.24 -22.59 2.52
N LYS A 28 -18.21 -21.89 1.92
CA LYS A 28 -18.02 -21.15 0.69
C LYS A 28 -17.17 -19.88 0.85
N ILE A 29 -17.15 -19.28 2.05
CA ILE A 29 -16.34 -18.07 2.32
C ILE A 29 -14.86 -18.40 2.31
N TYR A 30 -14.44 -19.57 2.73
CA TYR A 30 -13.04 -19.99 2.73
C TYR A 30 -12.46 -20.21 1.33
N GLU A 31 -13.29 -20.44 0.35
CA GLU A 31 -12.90 -20.67 -1.04
C GLU A 31 -12.78 -19.39 -1.87
N ARG A 32 -13.16 -18.23 -1.32
CA ARG A 32 -13.07 -16.95 -2.04
C ARG A 32 -11.68 -16.36 -1.94
N PHE A 33 -11.25 -15.70 -3.00
CA PHE A 33 -10.05 -14.87 -2.95
C PHE A 33 -10.31 -13.61 -2.12
N LYS A 34 -9.49 -13.34 -1.12
CA LYS A 34 -9.68 -12.27 -0.14
C LYS A 34 -8.51 -11.34 -0.12
N ILE A 35 -8.78 -10.06 -0.13
CA ILE A 35 -7.80 -8.99 -0.12
C ILE A 35 -8.04 -8.11 1.10
N VAL A 36 -6.97 -7.74 1.78
CA VAL A 36 -6.95 -6.58 2.66
C VAL A 36 -6.39 -5.41 1.87
N HIS A 37 -7.14 -4.32 1.82
CA HIS A 37 -6.77 -3.11 1.11
C HIS A 37 -6.51 -1.97 2.11
N ILE A 38 -5.35 -1.33 1.98
CA ILE A 38 -4.93 -0.16 2.75
C ILE A 38 -4.75 0.99 1.77
N SER A 39 -5.35 2.13 2.05
CA SER A 39 -5.20 3.34 1.26
C SER A 39 -4.95 4.53 2.17
N ASP A 40 -4.19 5.49 1.71
CA ASP A 40 -4.04 6.81 2.33
C ASP A 40 -3.66 6.77 3.83
N PRO A 41 -2.69 5.98 4.29
CA PRO A 41 -2.32 5.97 5.70
C PRO A 41 -1.64 7.26 6.16
N HIS A 42 -1.12 8.10 5.27
CA HIS A 42 -0.52 9.42 5.53
C HIS A 42 0.39 9.45 6.77
N ILE A 43 1.33 8.55 6.85
CA ILE A 43 2.25 8.45 8.00
C ILE A 43 3.06 9.73 8.15
N SER A 44 3.11 10.25 9.38
CA SER A 44 3.97 11.37 9.76
C SER A 44 4.67 11.10 11.09
N ALA A 45 5.85 11.69 11.31
CA ALA A 45 6.58 11.55 12.57
C ALA A 45 5.99 12.42 13.70
N ILE A 46 5.12 13.36 13.37
CA ILE A 46 4.60 14.32 14.33
C ILE A 46 3.26 13.84 14.84
N SER A 47 3.31 13.01 15.84
CA SER A 47 2.18 12.68 16.70
C SER A 47 1.93 13.80 17.72
N THR A 48 1.71 15.03 17.28
CA THR A 48 1.25 16.07 18.17
C THR A 48 -0.21 16.38 17.88
N ASN A 49 -1.10 15.80 18.67
CA ASN A 49 -2.47 16.20 18.89
C ASN A 49 -3.52 16.04 17.79
N ASN A 50 -3.22 15.48 16.65
CA ASN A 50 -4.25 15.09 15.67
C ASN A 50 -4.08 13.62 15.33
N ASN A 51 -5.14 12.88 15.44
CA ASN A 51 -5.25 11.41 15.29
C ASN A 51 -4.92 10.86 13.90
N TYR A 52 -4.24 11.60 13.08
CA TYR A 52 -3.83 11.19 11.76
C TYR A 52 -2.45 10.57 11.84
N THR A 53 -2.34 9.33 11.39
CA THR A 53 -1.08 8.79 10.94
C THR A 53 -0.16 8.19 11.97
N ASN A 54 -0.69 7.27 12.73
CA ASN A 54 0.17 6.46 13.59
C ASN A 54 0.65 5.21 12.83
N PRO A 55 1.97 4.98 12.68
CA PRO A 55 2.51 3.75 12.14
C PRO A 55 1.98 2.48 12.84
N ILE A 56 1.53 2.62 14.09
CA ILE A 56 0.91 1.54 14.85
C ILE A 56 -0.36 1.03 14.15
N ASN A 57 -1.20 1.89 13.59
CA ASN A 57 -2.42 1.47 12.89
C ASN A 57 -2.11 0.66 11.64
N LEU A 58 -1.07 1.05 10.90
CA LEU A 58 -0.58 0.27 9.76
C LEU A 58 -0.11 -1.11 10.20
N LYS A 59 0.73 -1.17 11.26
CA LYS A 59 1.21 -2.44 11.80
C LYS A 59 0.06 -3.32 12.28
N GLN A 60 -0.97 -2.74 12.88
CA GLN A 60 -2.18 -3.45 13.29
C GLN A 60 -2.94 -4.03 12.10
N SER A 61 -3.07 -3.29 11.01
CA SER A 61 -3.73 -3.76 9.78
C SER A 61 -2.97 -4.93 9.15
N VAL A 62 -1.64 -4.85 9.13
CA VAL A 62 -0.77 -5.95 8.65
C VAL A 62 -0.90 -7.17 9.57
N THR A 63 -0.88 -6.97 10.88
CA THR A 63 -1.06 -8.03 11.88
C THR A 63 -2.42 -8.71 11.71
N PHE A 64 -3.48 -7.91 11.55
CA PHE A 64 -4.82 -8.42 11.27
C PHE A 64 -4.82 -9.30 10.01
N ALA A 65 -4.27 -8.82 8.91
CA ALA A 65 -4.23 -9.57 7.66
C ALA A 65 -3.54 -10.95 7.84
N ASN A 66 -2.43 -10.99 8.60
CA ASN A 66 -1.66 -12.22 8.81
C ASN A 66 -2.28 -13.19 9.82
N GLN A 67 -3.04 -12.69 10.80
CA GLN A 67 -3.63 -13.48 11.88
C GLN A 67 -5.12 -13.80 11.68
N SER A 68 -5.73 -13.20 10.66
CA SER A 68 -7.16 -13.40 10.39
C SER A 68 -7.47 -14.84 10.04
N LYS A 69 -8.49 -15.40 10.70
CA LYS A 69 -9.07 -16.69 10.35
C LYS A 69 -9.65 -16.73 8.95
N LEU A 70 -9.84 -15.57 8.32
CA LEU A 70 -10.37 -15.43 6.98
C LEU A 70 -9.42 -15.94 5.88
N LYS A 71 -8.18 -16.28 6.21
CA LYS A 71 -7.17 -16.71 5.22
C LYS A 71 -7.03 -15.70 4.08
N ILE A 72 -6.51 -14.53 4.41
CA ILE A 72 -6.28 -13.45 3.44
C ILE A 72 -5.25 -13.90 2.40
N ASN A 73 -5.53 -13.67 1.11
CA ASN A 73 -4.69 -14.09 0.00
C ASN A 73 -3.71 -13.00 -0.44
N ALA A 74 -4.09 -11.72 -0.27
CA ALA A 74 -3.24 -10.60 -0.61
C ALA A 74 -3.46 -9.40 0.31
N LEU A 75 -2.40 -8.63 0.51
CA LEU A 75 -2.40 -7.31 1.13
C LEU A 75 -2.01 -6.29 0.07
N ILE A 76 -2.87 -5.30 -0.17
CA ILE A 76 -2.66 -4.28 -1.19
C ILE A 76 -2.64 -2.91 -0.53
N ALA A 77 -1.65 -2.09 -0.86
CA ALA A 77 -1.54 -0.71 -0.40
C ALA A 77 -1.48 0.23 -1.62
N THR A 78 -2.45 1.16 -1.70
CA THR A 78 -2.65 1.99 -2.89
C THR A 78 -2.32 3.45 -2.66
N GLY A 79 -1.05 3.72 -2.37
CA GLY A 79 -0.49 5.06 -2.37
C GLY A 79 -0.83 5.94 -1.17
N ASP A 80 -0.26 7.11 -1.19
CA ASP A 80 -0.34 8.16 -0.17
C ASP A 80 0.04 7.66 1.22
N PHE A 81 1.15 6.93 1.27
CA PHE A 81 1.66 6.31 2.50
C PHE A 81 2.16 7.34 3.50
N ILE A 82 2.64 8.47 3.01
CA ILE A 82 3.22 9.52 3.83
C ILE A 82 2.46 10.83 3.71
N SER A 83 2.49 11.62 4.78
CA SER A 83 2.09 13.03 4.75
C SER A 83 3.21 13.88 4.17
N ASN A 84 2.84 15.01 3.57
CA ASN A 84 3.80 15.99 3.08
C ASN A 84 4.65 16.56 4.18
N SER A 85 5.94 16.73 3.85
CA SER A 85 6.86 17.26 4.81
C SER A 85 8.17 17.73 4.15
N SER A 86 9.20 18.03 4.93
CA SER A 86 10.53 18.20 4.36
C SER A 86 10.97 16.91 3.65
N ARG A 87 11.81 17.01 2.63
CA ARG A 87 12.33 15.84 1.91
C ARG A 87 12.95 14.80 2.86
N LYS A 88 13.66 15.26 3.89
CA LYS A 88 14.29 14.38 4.88
C LYS A 88 13.25 13.60 5.67
N ASP A 89 12.24 14.27 6.17
CA ASP A 89 11.19 13.64 6.97
C ASP A 89 10.32 12.73 6.10
N ALA A 90 10.01 13.12 4.86
CA ALA A 90 9.28 12.29 3.92
C ALA A 90 9.98 10.95 3.66
N ILE A 91 11.32 10.96 3.51
CA ILE A 91 12.10 9.73 3.39
C ILE A 91 11.97 8.87 4.65
N LEU A 92 12.12 9.46 5.83
CA LEU A 92 11.99 8.74 7.11
C LEU A 92 10.60 8.15 7.29
N PHE A 93 9.54 8.86 6.87
CA PHE A 93 8.17 8.35 6.94
C PHE A 93 7.97 7.17 6.01
N MET A 94 8.51 7.24 4.79
CA MET A 94 8.43 6.16 3.83
C MET A 94 9.20 4.92 4.29
N GLU A 95 10.38 5.09 4.88
CA GLU A 95 11.14 4.01 5.51
C GLU A 95 10.35 3.40 6.68
N SER A 96 9.68 4.23 7.49
CA SER A 96 8.80 3.77 8.55
C SER A 96 7.60 2.99 8.02
N PHE A 97 6.96 3.47 6.96
CA PHE A 97 5.88 2.74 6.29
C PHE A 97 6.36 1.37 5.84
N THR A 98 7.45 1.30 5.09
CA THR A 98 8.01 0.06 4.53
C THR A 98 8.33 -0.94 5.64
N LYS A 99 8.95 -0.48 6.72
CA LYS A 99 9.24 -1.30 7.89
C LYS A 99 7.97 -1.93 8.45
N HIS A 100 6.96 -1.12 8.76
CA HIS A 100 5.72 -1.63 9.37
C HIS A 100 4.85 -2.45 8.42
N PHE A 101 4.93 -2.19 7.12
CA PHE A 101 4.20 -2.94 6.11
C PHE A 101 4.77 -4.34 5.89
N TYR A 102 6.08 -4.49 5.91
CA TYR A 102 6.74 -5.77 5.66
C TYR A 102 7.15 -6.53 6.91
N GLU A 103 7.26 -5.86 8.07
CA GLU A 103 7.66 -6.50 9.33
C GLU A 103 6.61 -7.51 9.80
N GLY A 104 7.01 -8.80 9.86
CA GLY A 104 6.12 -9.89 10.26
C GLY A 104 5.02 -10.22 9.27
N ASN A 105 5.09 -9.67 8.05
CA ASN A 105 4.13 -9.94 7.00
C ASN A 105 4.53 -11.15 6.17
N HIS A 106 3.65 -12.15 6.09
CA HIS A 106 3.85 -13.41 5.38
C HIS A 106 2.92 -13.55 4.17
N ILE A 107 2.01 -12.60 3.97
CA ILE A 107 1.04 -12.61 2.88
C ILE A 107 1.66 -11.93 1.63
N PRO A 108 1.36 -12.41 0.41
CA PRO A 108 1.69 -11.68 -0.81
C PRO A 108 1.23 -10.23 -0.72
N SER A 109 2.16 -9.29 -0.86
CA SER A 109 1.89 -7.88 -0.59
C SER A 109 2.35 -7.01 -1.74
N PHE A 110 1.48 -6.06 -2.13
CA PHE A 110 1.62 -5.24 -3.31
C PHE A 110 1.40 -3.78 -2.95
N ILE A 111 2.23 -2.92 -3.53
CA ILE A 111 2.21 -1.48 -3.31
C ILE A 111 2.07 -0.80 -4.67
N CYS A 112 1.22 0.22 -4.77
CA CYS A 112 1.34 1.23 -5.81
C CYS A 112 1.53 2.61 -5.17
N THR A 113 2.30 3.47 -5.82
CA THR A 113 2.66 4.79 -5.31
C THR A 113 1.55 5.80 -5.53
N GLY A 114 1.37 6.72 -4.58
CA GLY A 114 0.55 7.92 -4.69
C GLY A 114 1.38 9.18 -4.85
N ASN A 115 0.72 10.31 -5.04
CA ASN A 115 1.42 11.59 -5.23
C ASN A 115 2.10 12.10 -3.96
N HIS A 116 1.56 11.78 -2.79
CA HIS A 116 2.19 12.11 -1.51
C HIS A 116 3.51 11.37 -1.31
N ASP A 117 3.65 10.16 -1.81
CA ASP A 117 4.86 9.35 -1.68
C ASP A 117 6.05 9.97 -2.41
N CYS A 118 5.77 10.72 -3.48
CA CYS A 118 6.76 11.53 -4.17
C CYS A 118 6.99 12.89 -3.51
N ASN A 119 6.24 13.22 -2.47
CA ASN A 119 6.23 14.52 -1.81
C ASN A 119 5.89 15.69 -2.77
N MET A 120 4.95 15.47 -3.69
CA MET A 120 4.64 16.34 -4.84
C MET A 120 3.58 17.41 -4.57
N ILE A 121 3.27 17.78 -3.34
CA ILE A 121 2.05 18.55 -3.05
C ILE A 121 2.23 20.04 -3.21
N GLU A 122 3.43 20.56 -3.17
CA GLU A 122 3.67 21.98 -3.39
C GLU A 122 4.58 22.18 -4.60
N LYS A 123 4.36 23.29 -5.31
CA LYS A 123 5.15 23.75 -6.47
C LYS A 123 6.65 23.93 -6.21
N VAL A 124 7.15 23.39 -5.10
CA VAL A 124 8.53 23.55 -4.65
C VAL A 124 9.30 22.29 -4.97
N SER A 125 9.96 22.30 -6.11
CA SER A 125 10.83 21.25 -6.63
C SER A 125 11.93 20.74 -5.69
N LYS A 126 12.11 21.37 -4.54
CA LYS A 126 13.22 21.04 -3.60
C LYS A 126 12.91 19.88 -2.65
N ASN A 127 11.65 19.54 -2.48
CA ASN A 127 11.22 18.55 -1.49
C ASN A 127 10.76 17.22 -2.10
N TYR A 128 10.71 17.09 -3.42
CA TYR A 128 10.30 15.84 -4.04
C TYR A 128 11.33 14.73 -3.84
N ILE A 129 10.84 13.50 -3.86
CA ILE A 129 11.66 12.29 -3.78
C ILE A 129 11.70 11.67 -5.18
N SER A 130 12.90 11.36 -5.68
CA SER A 130 13.05 10.78 -7.02
C SER A 130 12.46 9.37 -7.11
N LYS A 131 12.07 8.95 -8.31
CA LYS A 131 11.54 7.61 -8.59
C LYS A 131 12.47 6.51 -8.08
N GLU A 132 13.76 6.63 -8.33
CA GLU A 132 14.77 5.65 -7.93
C GLU A 132 14.84 5.54 -6.40
N LYS A 133 14.74 6.68 -5.69
CA LYS A 133 14.74 6.69 -4.24
C LYS A 133 13.46 6.06 -3.68
N ILE A 134 12.29 6.37 -4.28
CA ILE A 134 11.03 5.74 -3.93
C ILE A 134 11.13 4.23 -4.17
N HIS A 135 11.58 3.82 -5.34
CA HIS A 135 11.77 2.42 -5.68
C HIS A 135 12.63 1.69 -4.65
N SER A 136 13.78 2.27 -4.31
CA SER A 136 14.73 1.68 -3.36
C SER A 136 14.15 1.48 -1.97
N ILE A 137 13.15 2.28 -1.56
CA ILE A 137 12.51 2.21 -0.26
C ILE A 137 11.30 1.26 -0.30
N LEU A 138 10.39 1.47 -1.24
CA LEU A 138 9.11 0.76 -1.26
C LEU A 138 9.21 -0.66 -1.86
N PHE A 139 10.19 -0.88 -2.74
CA PHE A 139 10.36 -2.15 -3.44
C PHE A 139 11.72 -2.81 -3.18
N PRO A 140 12.13 -2.98 -1.92
CA PRO A 140 13.49 -3.43 -1.58
C PRO A 140 13.83 -4.85 -2.08
N LYS A 141 12.82 -5.63 -2.47
CA LYS A 141 12.99 -6.99 -3.01
C LYS A 141 12.98 -7.06 -4.53
N GLN A 142 12.65 -5.97 -5.20
CA GLN A 142 12.59 -5.89 -6.66
C GLN A 142 13.91 -5.30 -7.18
N THR A 143 14.94 -6.11 -7.31
CA THR A 143 16.28 -5.66 -7.70
C THR A 143 16.50 -5.60 -9.21
N GLN A 144 15.57 -6.12 -10.01
CA GLN A 144 15.79 -6.32 -11.45
C GLN A 144 15.28 -5.17 -12.32
N THR A 145 14.40 -4.30 -11.80
CA THR A 145 13.85 -3.17 -12.55
C THR A 145 13.76 -1.96 -11.66
N ASN A 146 14.06 -0.77 -12.19
CA ASN A 146 13.78 0.51 -11.50
C ASN A 146 12.35 1.01 -11.78
N GLN A 147 11.44 0.10 -12.11
CA GLN A 147 10.06 0.40 -12.45
C GLN A 147 9.18 0.24 -11.21
N ASN A 148 8.28 1.18 -10.99
CA ASN A 148 7.31 1.13 -9.90
C ASN A 148 5.98 0.49 -10.33
N TYR A 149 5.93 -0.11 -11.51
CA TYR A 149 4.79 -0.88 -12.01
C TYR A 149 5.22 -2.34 -12.24
N PHE A 150 4.29 -3.26 -12.00
CA PHE A 150 4.55 -4.70 -12.10
C PHE A 150 3.24 -5.49 -12.14
N TYR A 151 3.33 -6.77 -12.39
CA TYR A 151 2.24 -7.70 -12.11
C TYR A 151 2.71 -8.88 -11.25
N ALA A 152 1.75 -9.52 -10.61
CA ALA A 152 1.96 -10.77 -9.90
C ALA A 152 0.75 -11.69 -10.03
N ASP A 153 1.00 -12.97 -10.23
CA ASP A 153 -0.03 -13.98 -10.26
C ASP A 153 -0.10 -14.68 -8.89
N ILE A 154 -1.27 -14.65 -8.27
CA ILE A 154 -1.53 -15.25 -6.96
C ILE A 154 -2.44 -16.45 -7.16
N PRO A 155 -2.12 -17.61 -6.54
CA PRO A 155 -3.00 -18.77 -6.58
C PRO A 155 -4.39 -18.43 -6.07
N ASN A 156 -5.41 -18.77 -6.87
CA ASN A 156 -6.80 -18.64 -6.47
C ASN A 156 -7.22 -19.92 -5.73
N PRO A 157 -7.82 -19.84 -4.52
CA PRO A 157 -8.31 -21.00 -3.80
C PRO A 157 -9.31 -21.88 -4.59
N GLN A 158 -10.00 -21.28 -5.56
CA GLN A 158 -10.96 -21.98 -6.45
C GLN A 158 -10.29 -22.59 -7.70
N GLY A 159 -8.99 -22.51 -7.83
CA GLY A 159 -8.21 -22.96 -8.98
C GLY A 159 -7.77 -21.82 -9.89
N GLY A 160 -6.67 -22.04 -10.62
CA GLY A 160 -6.05 -21.02 -11.45
C GLY A 160 -5.32 -19.94 -10.64
N SER A 161 -5.16 -18.77 -11.21
CA SER A 161 -4.52 -17.61 -10.58
C SER A 161 -5.29 -16.33 -10.81
N ILE A 162 -5.09 -15.38 -9.90
CA ILE A 162 -5.57 -13.99 -10.05
C ILE A 162 -4.35 -13.13 -10.30
N ARG A 163 -4.36 -12.39 -11.39
CA ARG A 163 -3.32 -11.42 -11.72
C ARG A 163 -3.61 -10.08 -11.08
N ILE A 164 -2.68 -9.61 -10.26
CA ILE A 164 -2.66 -8.26 -9.73
C ILE A 164 -1.70 -7.45 -10.58
N ILE A 165 -2.21 -6.33 -11.13
CA ILE A 165 -1.42 -5.38 -11.91
C ILE A 165 -1.34 -4.10 -11.11
N SER A 166 -0.11 -3.69 -10.78
CA SER A 166 0.19 -2.40 -10.15
C SER A 166 0.71 -1.44 -11.23
N LEU A 167 0.08 -0.28 -11.34
CA LEU A 167 0.49 0.77 -12.27
C LEU A 167 1.10 1.94 -11.49
N ASP A 168 2.12 2.57 -12.07
CA ASP A 168 2.70 3.81 -11.56
C ASP A 168 2.05 5.00 -12.27
N MET A 169 1.13 5.67 -11.60
CA MET A 169 0.47 6.88 -12.14
C MET A 169 1.39 8.10 -12.21
N LEU A 170 2.60 8.00 -11.70
CA LEU A 170 3.59 9.08 -11.66
C LEU A 170 4.81 8.77 -12.53
N ASP A 171 4.67 7.86 -13.49
CA ASP A 171 5.74 7.42 -14.38
C ASP A 171 6.08 8.47 -15.45
N GLN A 172 6.37 9.68 -15.00
CA GLN A 172 6.73 10.82 -15.85
C GLN A 172 8.14 10.64 -16.43
N PRO A 173 8.39 11.14 -17.65
CA PRO A 173 9.74 11.14 -18.22
C PRO A 173 10.68 12.07 -17.45
N GLY A 174 11.93 11.65 -17.31
CA GLY A 174 12.98 12.42 -16.63
C GLY A 174 13.08 12.15 -15.13
N THR A 175 14.05 12.84 -14.51
CA THR A 175 14.35 12.69 -13.07
C THR A 175 13.55 13.64 -12.19
N GLU A 176 12.91 14.65 -12.79
CA GLU A 176 12.13 15.66 -12.09
C GLU A 176 10.65 15.50 -12.37
N TYR A 177 9.85 15.46 -11.31
CA TYR A 177 8.40 15.44 -11.43
C TYR A 177 7.87 16.80 -11.88
N ASN A 178 7.04 16.79 -12.91
CA ASN A 178 6.26 17.95 -13.27
C ASN A 178 5.02 18.03 -12.37
N THR A 179 5.05 18.88 -11.36
CA THR A 179 3.98 19.05 -10.38
C THR A 179 2.64 19.54 -10.95
N ARG A 180 2.56 19.81 -12.25
CA ARG A 180 1.31 20.12 -12.95
C ARG A 180 0.63 18.89 -13.53
N ILE A 181 1.31 17.76 -13.53
CA ILE A 181 0.80 16.49 -14.05
C ILE A 181 0.44 15.62 -12.84
N TYR A 182 -0.83 15.40 -12.61
CA TYR A 182 -1.34 14.62 -11.48
C TYR A 182 -1.38 13.12 -11.78
N ALA A 183 -1.42 12.73 -13.05
CA ALA A 183 -1.32 11.35 -13.47
C ALA A 183 -0.68 11.28 -14.83
N TYR A 184 0.28 10.38 -14.99
CA TYR A 184 0.98 10.15 -16.24
C TYR A 184 1.42 8.69 -16.30
N TYR A 185 1.14 8.04 -17.40
CA TYR A 185 1.67 6.71 -17.72
C TYR A 185 2.62 6.85 -18.91
N SER A 186 3.86 6.40 -18.73
CA SER A 186 4.83 6.42 -19.83
C SER A 186 4.39 5.51 -20.97
N GLN A 187 4.85 5.78 -22.18
CA GLN A 187 4.61 4.91 -23.33
C GLN A 187 5.19 3.51 -23.10
N GLU A 188 6.29 3.42 -22.34
CA GLU A 188 6.90 2.15 -21.93
C GLU A 188 5.95 1.34 -21.06
N GLN A 189 5.35 1.95 -20.05
CA GLN A 189 4.37 1.29 -19.18
C GLN A 189 3.11 0.86 -19.94
N ILE A 190 2.63 1.70 -20.87
CA ILE A 190 1.49 1.37 -21.72
C ILE A 190 1.82 0.19 -22.62
N ASN A 191 3.00 0.17 -23.24
CA ASN A 191 3.44 -0.95 -24.08
C ASN A 191 3.59 -2.23 -23.26
N TRP A 192 4.15 -2.13 -22.05
CA TRP A 192 4.28 -3.25 -21.14
C TRP A 192 2.92 -3.83 -20.72
N LEU A 193 1.92 -3.00 -20.49
CA LEU A 193 0.56 -3.44 -20.14
C LEU A 193 -0.15 -4.13 -21.30
N GLY A 194 0.19 -3.79 -22.55
CA GLY A 194 -0.40 -4.35 -23.77
C GLY A 194 0.19 -5.68 -24.23
N ASN A 195 1.32 -6.10 -23.63
CA ASN A 195 2.00 -7.37 -23.92
C ASN A 195 1.63 -8.45 -22.89
#